data_0e6c770cfa487ae86b82df770439c7c9
#
_entry.id   0e6c770cfa487ae86b82df770439c7c9
#
_cell.length_a   1.000
_cell.length_b   1.000
_cell.length_c   1.000
_cell.angle_alpha   90.00
_cell.angle_beta   90.00
_cell.angle_gamma   90.00
#
_symmetry.space_group_name_H-M   'P 1'
#
loop_
_entity.id
_entity.type
_entity.pdbx_description
1 polymer ?
#
loop_
_entity_poly.entity_id
_entity_poly.type
_entity_poly.pdbx_seq_one_letter_code
_entity_poly.pdbx_strand_id
1 'polypeptide(L)'
;MTERPPSSYPFLGGVIVLLDGGTFSTSADVASVLHNMGRATFVGEESGGGYYGNTSGLNALIILPHSRLRLKIPMYGYWNAVSAGEHGRGTRPDHAVERRTADVLRGVDAQWERALALARLALASRPN
;
A
#
# COMPACT_ATOMS: atom_id res chain seq x y z
N MET A 1 16.43 7.32 -14.44
CA MET A 1 15.89 7.98 -13.22
C MET A 1 17.07 8.54 -12.46
N THR A 2 17.06 9.82 -12.12
CA THR A 2 18.13 10.43 -11.31
C THR A 2 17.85 10.05 -9.85
N GLU A 3 18.74 9.31 -9.21
CA GLU A 3 18.67 9.07 -7.76
C GLU A 3 18.70 10.42 -7.03
N ARG A 4 17.73 10.64 -6.17
CA ARG A 4 17.75 11.79 -5.27
C ARG A 4 18.53 11.42 -4.01
N PRO A 5 19.45 12.26 -3.55
CA PRO A 5 20.13 11.99 -2.28
C PRO A 5 19.10 11.98 -1.13
N PRO A 6 19.38 11.23 -0.06
CA PRO A 6 18.56 11.26 1.15
C PRO A 6 18.42 12.68 1.69
N SER A 7 17.31 12.95 2.40
CA SER A 7 17.14 14.20 3.13
C SER A 7 18.28 14.40 4.15
N SER A 8 18.69 15.66 4.36
CA SER A 8 19.66 15.99 5.40
C SER A 8 19.17 15.62 6.81
N TYR A 9 17.86 15.47 6.99
CA TYR A 9 17.22 15.09 8.25
C TYR A 9 16.23 13.94 8.01
N PRO A 10 16.71 12.71 7.76
CA PRO A 10 15.84 11.57 7.54
C PRO A 10 15.16 11.15 8.85
N PHE A 11 13.90 10.71 8.77
CA PHE A 11 13.25 10.08 9.90
C PHE A 11 13.79 8.66 10.08
N LEU A 12 14.49 8.41 11.19
CA LEU A 12 15.13 7.13 11.50
C LEU A 12 14.30 6.24 12.45
N GLY A 13 13.17 6.73 12.95
CA GLY A 13 12.29 6.00 13.85
C GLY A 13 11.55 4.84 13.16
N GLY A 14 10.92 3.96 13.94
CA GLY A 14 10.05 2.91 13.43
C GLY A 14 8.84 3.49 12.67
N VAL A 15 8.43 2.83 11.61
CA VAL A 15 7.25 3.20 10.81
C VAL A 15 6.29 2.03 10.80
N ILE A 16 5.04 2.29 11.14
CA ILE A 16 3.95 1.31 11.00
C ILE A 16 2.97 1.88 9.99
N VAL A 17 2.63 1.07 8.99
CA VAL A 17 1.73 1.46 7.89
C VAL A 17 0.46 0.61 7.98
N LEU A 18 -0.68 1.27 7.99
CA LEU A 18 -1.98 0.61 7.88
C LEU A 18 -2.33 0.41 6.42
N LEU A 19 -2.73 -0.81 6.07
CA LEU A 19 -3.16 -1.20 4.73
C LEU A 19 -4.57 -1.77 4.75
N ASP A 20 -5.29 -1.52 3.68
CA ASP A 20 -6.56 -2.20 3.38
C ASP A 20 -6.81 -2.25 1.86
N GLY A 21 -7.91 -2.86 1.44
CA GLY A 21 -8.31 -2.91 0.04
C GLY A 21 -8.53 -1.54 -0.62
N GLY A 22 -8.65 -0.46 0.16
CA GLY A 22 -8.72 0.93 -0.31
C GLY A 22 -7.35 1.55 -0.57
N THR A 23 -6.25 0.87 -0.21
CA THR A 23 -4.89 1.34 -0.50
C THR A 23 -4.57 1.13 -1.98
N PHE A 24 -4.72 2.19 -2.77
CA PHE A 24 -4.66 2.15 -4.23
C PHE A 24 -3.69 3.18 -4.82
N SER A 25 -3.31 2.99 -6.10
CA SER A 25 -2.53 3.94 -6.89
C SER A 25 -1.23 4.34 -6.14
N THR A 26 -0.93 5.62 -6.03
CA THR A 26 0.29 6.12 -5.35
C THR A 26 0.45 5.59 -3.92
N SER A 27 -0.65 5.37 -3.18
CA SER A 27 -0.56 4.78 -1.84
C SER A 27 -0.05 3.35 -1.88
N ALA A 28 -0.48 2.55 -2.86
CA ALA A 28 0.02 1.20 -3.06
C ALA A 28 1.48 1.19 -3.55
N ASP A 29 1.85 2.14 -4.43
CA ASP A 29 3.23 2.30 -4.90
C ASP A 29 4.17 2.63 -3.73
N VAL A 30 3.79 3.56 -2.86
CA VAL A 30 4.56 3.88 -1.64
C VAL A 30 4.65 2.68 -0.71
N ALA A 31 3.54 1.97 -0.50
CA ALA A 31 3.52 0.78 0.34
C ALA A 31 4.47 -0.31 -0.18
N SER A 32 4.43 -0.61 -1.47
CA SER A 32 5.29 -1.63 -2.08
C SER A 32 6.78 -1.27 -1.97
N VAL A 33 7.13 -0.01 -2.19
CA VAL A 33 8.53 0.45 -2.05
C VAL A 33 9.01 0.35 -0.61
N LEU A 34 8.23 0.83 0.36
CA LEU A 34 8.58 0.73 1.79
C LEU A 34 8.69 -0.74 2.24
N HIS A 35 7.81 -1.60 1.75
CA HIS A 35 7.85 -3.05 2.02
C HIS A 35 9.11 -3.68 1.43
N ASN A 36 9.42 -3.41 0.17
CA ASN A 36 10.61 -3.93 -0.50
C ASN A 36 11.92 -3.50 0.18
N MET A 37 11.92 -2.30 0.77
CA MET A 37 13.06 -1.77 1.54
C MET A 37 13.14 -2.30 2.98
N GLY A 38 12.15 -3.05 3.46
CA GLY A 38 12.05 -3.44 4.87
C GLY A 38 11.94 -2.23 5.82
N ARG A 39 11.41 -1.09 5.33
CA ARG A 39 11.46 0.19 6.06
C ARG A 39 10.30 0.36 7.04
N ALA A 40 9.23 -0.39 6.88
CA ALA A 40 8.01 -0.28 7.68
C ALA A 40 7.47 -1.65 8.08
N THR A 41 6.71 -1.68 9.18
CA THR A 41 5.86 -2.82 9.56
C THR A 41 4.44 -2.54 9.08
N PHE A 42 3.82 -3.51 8.41
CA PHE A 42 2.52 -3.37 7.79
C PHE A 42 1.44 -4.10 8.59
N VAL A 43 0.32 -3.43 8.84
CA VAL A 43 -0.80 -3.94 9.63
C VAL A 43 -2.09 -3.77 8.84
N GLY A 44 -2.96 -4.77 8.83
CA GLY A 44 -4.28 -4.67 8.23
C GLY A 44 -4.57 -5.75 7.19
N GLU A 45 -5.03 -5.35 6.01
CA GLU A 45 -5.37 -6.23 4.90
C GLU A 45 -4.46 -5.94 3.70
N GLU A 46 -4.42 -6.85 2.74
CA GLU A 46 -3.67 -6.66 1.49
C GLU A 46 -4.12 -5.39 0.75
N SER A 47 -3.17 -4.61 0.22
CA SER A 47 -3.50 -3.43 -0.58
C SER A 47 -4.29 -3.81 -1.83
N GLY A 48 -5.29 -2.99 -2.20
CA GLY A 48 -6.06 -3.19 -3.43
C GLY A 48 -5.28 -2.82 -4.70
N GLY A 49 -4.26 -1.98 -4.58
CA GLY A 49 -3.33 -1.66 -5.68
C GLY A 49 -2.22 -2.69 -5.81
N GLY A 50 -1.78 -2.95 -7.05
CA GLY A 50 -0.75 -3.95 -7.34
C GLY A 50 0.62 -3.59 -6.77
N TYR A 51 1.37 -4.62 -6.33
CA TYR A 51 2.71 -4.46 -5.77
C TYR A 51 3.72 -3.89 -6.78
N TYR A 52 3.66 -4.36 -8.02
CA TYR A 52 4.61 -3.98 -9.05
C TYR A 52 4.26 -2.71 -9.81
N GLY A 53 3.10 -2.10 -9.53
CA GLY A 53 2.65 -0.88 -10.19
C GLY A 53 1.24 -1.00 -10.74
N ASN A 54 0.90 -0.12 -11.68
CA ASN A 54 -0.46 -0.01 -12.20
C ASN A 54 -0.48 0.58 -13.62
N THR A 55 -1.65 0.57 -14.23
CA THR A 55 -1.88 1.12 -15.58
C THR A 55 -2.71 2.41 -15.55
N SER A 56 -2.77 3.11 -14.42
CA SER A 56 -3.47 4.39 -14.32
C SER A 56 -2.72 5.51 -15.07
N GLY A 57 -3.45 6.50 -15.52
CA GLY A 57 -2.90 7.64 -16.25
C GLY A 57 -3.60 7.89 -17.57
N LEU A 58 -2.86 8.01 -18.67
CA LEU A 58 -3.42 8.29 -19.97
C LEU A 58 -4.19 7.07 -20.52
N ASN A 59 -5.43 7.30 -20.94
CA ASN A 59 -6.27 6.29 -21.53
C ASN A 59 -6.76 6.75 -22.92
N ALA A 60 -6.76 5.85 -23.90
CA ALA A 60 -7.51 6.03 -25.12
C ALA A 60 -8.97 5.67 -24.88
N LEU A 61 -9.90 6.47 -25.42
CA LEU A 61 -11.32 6.17 -25.38
C LEU A 61 -11.77 5.72 -26.77
N ILE A 62 -12.26 4.50 -26.86
CA ILE A 62 -12.84 3.94 -28.09
C ILE A 62 -14.33 3.77 -27.89
N ILE A 63 -15.12 4.15 -28.91
CA ILE A 63 -16.56 3.88 -28.96
C ILE A 63 -16.78 2.77 -29.97
N LEU A 64 -17.31 1.65 -29.50
CA LEU A 64 -17.60 0.50 -30.38
C LEU A 64 -18.73 0.85 -31.35
N PRO A 65 -18.54 0.62 -32.66
CA PRO A 65 -19.46 1.17 -33.70
C PRO A 65 -20.88 0.62 -33.60
N HIS A 66 -21.06 -0.64 -33.26
CA HIS A 66 -22.37 -1.27 -33.19
C HIS A 66 -23.07 -1.10 -31.84
N SER A 67 -22.38 -1.44 -30.75
CA SER A 67 -22.97 -1.39 -29.39
C SER A 67 -22.94 -0.01 -28.76
N ARG A 68 -22.16 0.92 -29.30
CA ARG A 68 -21.92 2.28 -28.74
C ARG A 68 -21.31 2.24 -27.33
N LEU A 69 -20.85 1.09 -26.87
CA LEU A 69 -20.13 0.97 -25.60
C LEU A 69 -18.81 1.75 -25.65
N ARG A 70 -18.49 2.38 -24.53
CA ARG A 70 -17.26 3.15 -24.35
C ARG A 70 -16.21 2.26 -23.69
N LEU A 71 -15.08 2.07 -24.36
CA LEU A 71 -13.96 1.27 -23.88
C LEU A 71 -12.79 2.21 -23.55
N LYS A 72 -12.30 2.16 -22.33
CA LYS A 72 -11.05 2.83 -21.93
C LYS A 72 -9.90 1.85 -22.00
N ILE A 73 -8.86 2.19 -22.75
CA ILE A 73 -7.66 1.36 -22.93
C ILE A 73 -6.48 2.11 -22.33
N PRO A 74 -5.80 1.57 -21.30
CA PRO A 74 -4.57 2.17 -20.76
C PRO A 74 -3.51 2.23 -21.84
N MET A 75 -2.82 3.38 -21.97
CA MET A 75 -1.79 3.60 -22.98
C MET A 75 -0.38 3.29 -22.49
N TYR A 76 -0.19 3.21 -21.17
CA TYR A 76 1.07 2.81 -20.55
C TYR A 76 0.86 2.31 -19.12
N GLY A 77 1.89 1.68 -18.56
CA GLY A 77 1.93 1.24 -17.17
C GLY A 77 3.07 1.90 -16.40
N TYR A 78 2.88 2.01 -15.10
CA TYR A 78 3.92 2.34 -14.14
C TYR A 78 4.44 1.08 -13.50
N TRP A 79 5.75 1.00 -13.35
CA TRP A 79 6.40 -0.14 -12.71
C TRP A 79 7.24 0.35 -11.55
N ASN A 80 6.96 -0.16 -10.36
CA ASN A 80 7.76 0.12 -9.17
C ASN A 80 9.07 -0.68 -9.25
N ALA A 81 10.17 -0.08 -8.79
CA ALA A 81 11.47 -0.74 -8.70
C ALA A 81 11.52 -1.65 -7.46
N VAL A 82 10.73 -2.72 -7.46
CA VAL A 82 10.56 -3.69 -6.37
C VAL A 82 10.71 -5.12 -6.87
N SER A 83 11.08 -6.05 -6.00
CA SER A 83 11.35 -7.44 -6.37
C SER A 83 10.70 -8.49 -5.44
N ALA A 84 10.22 -8.09 -4.26
CA ALA A 84 9.82 -9.02 -3.21
C ALA A 84 8.35 -9.48 -3.26
N GLY A 85 7.53 -8.94 -4.16
CA GLY A 85 6.10 -9.23 -4.23
C GLY A 85 5.73 -10.38 -5.16
N GLU A 86 4.51 -10.85 -5.04
CA GLU A 86 3.89 -11.76 -6.00
C GLU A 86 3.21 -11.00 -7.14
N HIS A 87 3.31 -11.50 -8.38
CA HIS A 87 2.59 -10.95 -9.51
C HIS A 87 1.07 -11.12 -9.34
N GLY A 88 0.33 -10.06 -9.64
CA GLY A 88 -1.13 -10.06 -9.52
C GLY A 88 -1.65 -9.84 -8.08
N ARG A 89 -0.75 -9.57 -7.13
CA ARG A 89 -1.09 -9.28 -5.73
C ARG A 89 -0.70 -7.85 -5.36
N GLY A 90 -1.29 -7.36 -4.27
CA GLY A 90 -0.89 -6.12 -3.61
C GLY A 90 0.23 -6.31 -2.59
N THR A 91 0.49 -5.29 -1.79
CA THR A 91 1.36 -5.40 -0.60
C THR A 91 0.60 -6.14 0.49
N ARG A 92 1.15 -7.24 0.97
CA ARG A 92 0.58 -8.00 2.09
C ARG A 92 1.07 -7.42 3.42
N PRO A 93 0.19 -7.35 4.44
CA PRO A 93 0.60 -6.90 5.76
C PRO A 93 1.43 -7.98 6.49
N ASP A 94 2.38 -7.54 7.33
CA ASP A 94 3.11 -8.41 8.27
C ASP A 94 2.20 -8.93 9.38
N HIS A 95 1.21 -8.11 9.75
CA HIS A 95 0.19 -8.43 10.75
C HIS A 95 -1.19 -8.31 10.13
N ALA A 96 -1.72 -9.41 9.66
CA ALA A 96 -3.06 -9.45 9.08
C ALA A 96 -4.14 -9.20 10.16
N VAL A 97 -4.99 -8.22 9.93
CA VAL A 97 -6.11 -7.84 10.78
C VAL A 97 -7.31 -7.54 9.91
N GLU A 98 -8.28 -8.42 9.90
CA GLU A 98 -9.51 -8.26 9.15
C GLU A 98 -10.44 -7.21 9.77
N ARG A 99 -11.07 -6.43 8.95
CA ARG A 99 -12.09 -5.47 9.34
C ARG A 99 -13.45 -6.15 9.45
N ARG A 100 -13.95 -6.29 10.67
CA ARG A 100 -15.24 -6.97 10.92
C ARG A 100 -16.36 -5.96 11.07
N THR A 101 -17.52 -6.26 10.49
CA THR A 101 -18.72 -5.42 10.62
C THR A 101 -19.07 -5.16 12.09
N ALA A 102 -18.91 -6.16 12.96
CA ALA A 102 -19.16 -6.01 14.39
C ALA A 102 -18.25 -4.97 15.05
N ASP A 103 -17.00 -4.82 14.60
CA ASP A 103 -16.07 -3.83 15.12
C ASP A 103 -16.46 -2.42 14.65
N VAL A 104 -16.81 -2.29 13.37
CA VAL A 104 -17.31 -1.03 12.80
C VAL A 104 -18.56 -0.53 13.55
N LEU A 105 -19.52 -1.41 13.82
CA LEU A 105 -20.74 -1.07 14.56
C LEU A 105 -20.47 -0.64 16.01
N ARG A 106 -19.39 -1.10 16.60
CA ARG A 106 -18.94 -0.70 17.95
C ARG A 106 -18.01 0.51 17.95
N GLY A 107 -17.66 1.04 16.78
CA GLY A 107 -16.69 2.13 16.65
C GLY A 107 -15.26 1.72 16.98
N VAL A 108 -14.94 0.41 16.85
CA VAL A 108 -13.60 -0.13 17.12
C VAL A 108 -12.83 -0.25 15.82
N ASP A 109 -11.63 0.32 15.78
CA ASP A 109 -10.66 0.14 14.70
C ASP A 109 -9.59 -0.88 15.14
N ALA A 110 -9.84 -2.16 14.85
CA ALA A 110 -8.94 -3.24 15.25
C ALA A 110 -7.54 -3.14 14.61
N GLN A 111 -7.45 -2.56 13.41
CA GLN A 111 -6.16 -2.36 12.72
C GLN A 111 -5.35 -1.28 13.44
N TRP A 112 -6.00 -0.17 13.80
CA TRP A 112 -5.40 0.90 14.58
C TRP A 112 -4.95 0.42 15.96
N GLU A 113 -5.80 -0.31 16.68
CA GLU A 113 -5.46 -0.88 18.00
C GLU A 113 -4.24 -1.80 17.91
N ARG A 114 -4.18 -2.65 16.88
CA ARG A 114 -3.01 -3.51 16.64
C ARG A 114 -1.75 -2.71 16.38
N ALA A 115 -1.83 -1.68 15.55
CA ALA A 115 -0.69 -0.80 15.25
C ALA A 115 -0.17 -0.09 16.52
N LEU A 116 -1.08 0.43 17.35
CA LEU A 116 -0.70 1.05 18.64
C LEU A 116 -0.04 0.07 19.60
N ALA A 117 -0.53 -1.17 19.66
CA ALA A 117 0.08 -2.20 20.50
C ALA A 117 1.52 -2.49 20.05
N LEU A 118 1.77 -2.61 18.75
CA LEU A 118 3.11 -2.81 18.19
C LEU A 118 4.03 -1.61 18.48
N ALA A 119 3.53 -0.39 18.32
CA ALA A 119 4.29 0.82 18.62
C ALA A 119 4.72 0.90 20.07
N ARG A 120 3.82 0.55 21.01
CA ARG A 120 4.11 0.53 22.46
C ARG A 120 5.18 -0.51 22.80
N LEU A 121 5.10 -1.71 22.21
CA LEU A 121 6.12 -2.75 22.38
C LEU A 121 7.49 -2.30 21.88
N ALA A 122 7.53 -1.68 20.69
CA ALA A 122 8.77 -1.16 20.14
C ALA A 122 9.39 -0.03 20.98
N LEU A 123 8.58 0.78 21.64
CA LEU A 123 9.07 1.81 22.57
C LEU A 123 9.61 1.20 23.86
N ALA A 124 8.94 0.19 24.41
CA ALA A 124 9.35 -0.48 25.65
C ALA A 124 10.67 -1.28 25.49
N SER A 125 10.99 -1.73 24.29
CA SER A 125 12.22 -2.49 23.99
C SER A 125 13.44 -1.62 23.65
N ARG A 126 13.31 -0.29 23.63
CA ARG A 126 14.47 0.61 23.42
C ARG A 126 15.34 0.63 24.68
N PRO A 127 16.64 0.28 24.59
CA PRO A 127 17.56 0.54 25.69
C PRO A 127 17.67 2.04 25.91
N ASN A 128 17.72 2.44 27.20
CA ASN A 128 18.00 3.81 27.61
C ASN A 128 19.35 4.29 27.12
#